data_0f874a99aee4bb27e710fc5a37571bec
#
_entry.id   0f874a99aee4bb27e710fc5a37571bec
#
_cell.length_a   1.000
_cell.length_b   1.000
_cell.length_c   1.000
_cell.angle_alpha   90.00
_cell.angle_beta   90.00
_cell.angle_gamma   90.00
#
_symmetry.space_group_name_H-M   'P 1'
#
loop_
_entity.id
_entity.type
_entity.pdbx_description
1 polymer ?
#
loop_
_entity_poly.entity_id
_entity_poly.type
_entity_poly.pdbx_seq_one_letter_code
_entity_poly.pdbx_strand_id
1 'polypeptide(L)'
;MTDPVNNTKIDIYNHVMPLAYVELVKQHGKEPGMIKRMSNLRMLWDMPARVEMLNGFPDVQQVISLAVPSPEMLGGPDVSPGYARVANEGMAEICRQWPDKFPTFVASLPMNNPAAALEEMDYAIEKLGAKGVQILSSVNGKALDEPEIFQIFERITNVHNMPVWMHPTLSLIHI
;
A
#
# COMPACT_ATOMS: atom_id res chain seq x y z
N MET A 1 -10.85 -35.58 19.57
CA MET A 1 -10.15 -34.30 19.83
C MET A 1 -10.41 -33.44 18.64
N THR A 2 -11.24 -32.43 18.75
CA THR A 2 -11.43 -31.43 17.68
C THR A 2 -10.17 -30.57 17.67
N ASP A 3 -9.52 -30.50 16.52
CA ASP A 3 -8.41 -29.55 16.32
C ASP A 3 -8.84 -28.16 16.81
N PRO A 4 -7.97 -27.43 17.53
CA PRO A 4 -8.29 -26.07 17.91
C PRO A 4 -8.54 -25.30 16.63
N VAL A 5 -9.77 -24.86 16.42
CA VAL A 5 -10.12 -23.99 15.30
C VAL A 5 -9.18 -22.79 15.41
N ASN A 6 -8.29 -22.63 14.43
CA ASN A 6 -7.43 -21.46 14.34
C ASN A 6 -8.36 -20.25 14.15
N ASN A 7 -8.58 -19.51 15.22
CA ASN A 7 -9.56 -18.42 15.28
C ASN A 7 -8.93 -17.07 14.87
N THR A 8 -7.82 -17.12 14.11
CA THR A 8 -7.12 -15.93 13.64
C THR A 8 -8.02 -15.13 12.72
N LYS A 9 -8.21 -13.88 13.06
CA LYS A 9 -8.91 -12.87 12.26
C LYS A 9 -7.89 -12.09 11.44
N ILE A 10 -8.09 -11.98 10.14
CA ILE A 10 -7.21 -11.24 9.26
C ILE A 10 -7.93 -9.98 8.80
N ASP A 11 -7.43 -8.82 9.24
CA ASP A 11 -7.83 -7.52 8.72
C ASP A 11 -7.06 -7.27 7.41
N ILE A 12 -7.78 -7.37 6.29
CA ILE A 12 -7.19 -7.25 4.95
C ILE A 12 -7.23 -5.83 4.39
N TYR A 13 -7.78 -4.85 5.10
CA TYR A 13 -7.95 -3.50 4.58
C TYR A 13 -7.59 -2.44 5.62
N ASN A 14 -6.31 -2.29 5.85
CA ASN A 14 -5.75 -1.30 6.75
C ASN A 14 -4.51 -0.64 6.12
N HIS A 15 -4.08 0.48 6.69
CA HIS A 15 -3.01 1.28 6.11
C HIS A 15 -1.87 1.53 7.09
N VAL A 16 -0.66 1.59 6.52
CA VAL A 16 0.56 2.03 7.19
C VAL A 16 1.27 3.08 6.32
N MET A 17 2.24 3.73 6.91
CA MET A 17 3.15 4.62 6.20
C MET A 17 4.55 4.43 6.77
N PRO A 18 5.43 3.69 6.06
CA PRO A 18 6.81 3.53 6.47
C PRO A 18 7.51 4.86 6.71
N LEU A 19 8.37 4.97 7.72
CA LEU A 19 8.99 6.25 8.11
C LEU A 19 9.73 6.95 6.97
N ALA A 20 10.44 6.18 6.13
CA ALA A 20 11.10 6.75 4.95
C ALA A 20 10.09 7.38 3.97
N TYR A 21 8.89 6.79 3.84
CA TYR A 21 7.83 7.35 3.02
C TYR A 21 7.16 8.57 3.66
N VAL A 22 7.05 8.60 4.99
CA VAL A 22 6.59 9.79 5.74
C VAL A 22 7.47 11.01 5.42
N GLU A 23 8.79 10.82 5.34
CA GLU A 23 9.70 11.91 5.00
C GLU A 23 9.51 12.39 3.55
N LEU A 24 9.25 11.48 2.60
CA LEU A 24 8.89 11.87 1.23
C LEU A 24 7.60 12.69 1.19
N VAL A 25 6.59 12.28 1.96
CA VAL A 25 5.32 13.03 2.04
C VAL A 25 5.52 14.43 2.63
N LYS A 26 6.36 14.59 3.66
CA LYS A 26 6.69 15.90 4.24
C LYS A 26 7.41 16.80 3.24
N GLN A 27 8.30 16.23 2.40
CA GLN A 27 9.11 16.98 1.43
C GLN A 27 8.33 17.34 0.15
N HIS A 28 7.45 16.46 -0.31
CA HIS A 28 6.83 16.55 -1.64
C HIS A 28 5.31 16.66 -1.61
N GLY A 29 4.69 16.47 -0.45
CA GLY A 29 3.23 16.56 -0.30
C GLY A 29 2.73 17.99 -0.61
N LYS A 30 1.71 18.06 -1.48
CA LYS A 30 1.14 19.34 -1.96
C LYS A 30 0.02 19.88 -1.06
N GLU A 31 -0.55 19.01 -0.23
CA GLU A 31 -1.74 19.30 0.59
C GLU A 31 -1.37 19.41 2.08
N PRO A 32 -1.16 20.62 2.62
CA PRO A 32 -0.78 20.80 4.04
C PRO A 32 -1.77 20.18 5.03
N GLY A 33 -3.06 20.18 4.70
CA GLY A 33 -4.11 19.58 5.52
C GLY A 33 -3.96 18.06 5.62
N MET A 34 -3.62 17.40 4.52
CA MET A 34 -3.35 15.97 4.47
C MET A 34 -2.10 15.62 5.29
N ILE A 35 -1.01 16.36 5.11
CA ILE A 35 0.24 16.15 5.86
C ILE A 35 -0.02 16.27 7.36
N LYS A 36 -0.73 17.32 7.80
CA LYS A 36 -1.11 17.51 9.20
C LYS A 36 -1.96 16.35 9.73
N ARG A 37 -2.97 15.92 8.96
CA ARG A 37 -3.83 14.81 9.35
C ARG A 37 -3.04 13.51 9.52
N MET A 38 -2.16 13.18 8.58
CA MET A 38 -1.31 11.99 8.65
C MET A 38 -0.37 12.03 9.85
N SER A 39 0.28 13.17 10.10
CA SER A 39 1.19 13.35 11.24
C SER A 39 0.47 13.11 12.57
N ASN A 40 -0.82 13.43 12.66
CA ASN A 40 -1.64 13.21 13.84
C ASN A 40 -2.15 11.77 13.99
N LEU A 41 -2.13 10.96 12.93
CA LEU A 41 -2.55 9.56 12.96
C LEU A 41 -1.35 8.65 13.29
N ARG A 42 -0.92 8.70 14.55
CA ARG A 42 0.27 7.98 15.05
C ARG A 42 0.31 6.51 14.61
N MET A 43 -0.83 5.82 14.61
CA MET A 43 -0.91 4.40 14.23
C MET A 43 -0.58 4.12 12.76
N LEU A 44 -0.49 5.13 11.90
CA LEU A 44 -0.06 4.94 10.51
C LEU A 44 1.45 4.71 10.39
N TRP A 45 2.25 5.37 11.21
CA TRP A 45 3.71 5.44 11.04
C TRP A 45 4.52 4.97 12.24
N ASP A 46 3.97 4.98 13.46
CA ASP A 46 4.62 4.48 14.67
C ASP A 46 4.31 2.98 14.84
N MET A 47 5.10 2.14 14.17
CA MET A 47 4.88 0.68 14.19
C MET A 47 5.05 0.06 15.57
N PRO A 48 6.03 0.46 16.41
CA PRO A 48 6.07 0.01 17.81
C PRO A 48 4.79 0.27 18.58
N ALA A 49 4.22 1.48 18.48
CA ALA A 49 2.95 1.81 19.13
C ALA A 49 1.76 1.02 18.56
N ARG A 50 1.77 0.76 17.24
CA ARG A 50 0.74 -0.08 16.60
C ARG A 50 0.82 -1.53 17.06
N VAL A 51 2.02 -2.09 17.17
CA VAL A 51 2.25 -3.44 17.67
C VAL A 51 1.82 -3.56 19.13
N GLU A 52 2.13 -2.58 19.96
CA GLU A 52 1.67 -2.54 21.35
C GLU A 52 0.13 -2.56 21.44
N MET A 53 -0.55 -1.78 20.63
CA MET A 53 -2.00 -1.81 20.52
C MET A 53 -2.51 -3.19 20.08
N LEU A 54 -1.88 -3.82 19.07
CA LEU A 54 -2.26 -5.14 18.57
C LEU A 54 -1.97 -6.29 19.55
N ASN A 55 -1.12 -6.09 20.55
CA ASN A 55 -0.94 -7.06 21.62
C ASN A 55 -2.20 -7.26 22.48
N GLY A 56 -3.08 -6.26 22.52
CA GLY A 56 -4.41 -6.37 23.10
C GLY A 56 -5.39 -7.26 22.30
N PHE A 57 -5.03 -7.63 21.05
CA PHE A 57 -5.83 -8.43 20.12
C PHE A 57 -5.00 -9.59 19.56
N PRO A 58 -4.68 -10.61 20.36
CA PRO A 58 -3.72 -11.65 19.98
C PRO A 58 -4.18 -12.54 18.80
N ASP A 59 -5.47 -12.56 18.53
CA ASP A 59 -6.10 -13.29 17.43
C ASP A 59 -6.23 -12.48 16.14
N VAL A 60 -5.70 -11.23 16.09
CA VAL A 60 -5.79 -10.36 14.93
C VAL A 60 -4.44 -10.22 14.24
N GLN A 61 -4.43 -10.44 12.94
CA GLN A 61 -3.34 -10.12 12.02
C GLN A 61 -3.80 -9.08 11.00
N GLN A 62 -2.88 -8.30 10.46
CA GLN A 62 -3.18 -7.25 9.49
C GLN A 62 -2.35 -7.43 8.21
N VAL A 63 -3.03 -7.50 7.06
CA VAL A 63 -2.40 -7.33 5.75
C VAL A 63 -2.29 -5.83 5.49
N ILE A 64 -1.08 -5.32 5.47
CA ILE A 64 -0.84 -3.87 5.39
C ILE A 64 -0.76 -3.36 3.95
N SER A 65 -1.21 -2.13 3.75
CA SER A 65 -1.08 -1.39 2.49
C SER A 65 -0.67 0.06 2.75
N LEU A 66 -0.22 0.76 1.71
CA LEU A 66 0.20 2.15 1.84
C LEU A 66 -1.00 3.07 2.05
N ALA A 67 -0.91 3.98 3.03
CA ALA A 67 -1.86 5.09 3.16
C ALA A 67 -1.66 6.12 2.04
N VAL A 68 -2.73 6.85 1.70
CA VAL A 68 -2.59 8.03 0.83
C VAL A 68 -1.78 9.15 1.53
N PRO A 69 -1.01 9.94 0.77
CA PRO A 69 -0.93 10.01 -0.69
C PRO A 69 -0.16 8.83 -1.30
N SER A 70 -0.61 8.36 -2.45
CA SER A 70 0.10 7.36 -3.25
C SER A 70 1.32 7.95 -3.98
N PRO A 71 2.23 7.12 -4.52
CA PRO A 71 3.44 7.61 -5.20
C PRO A 71 3.15 8.61 -6.32
N GLU A 72 2.13 8.36 -7.13
CA GLU A 72 1.73 9.23 -8.26
C GLU A 72 1.08 10.55 -7.80
N MET A 73 0.57 10.62 -6.59
CA MET A 73 0.07 11.87 -6.00
C MET A 73 1.21 12.76 -5.50
N LEU A 74 2.34 12.16 -5.09
CA LEU A 74 3.51 12.89 -4.58
C LEU A 74 4.39 13.43 -5.69
N GLY A 75 4.51 12.70 -6.81
CA GLY A 75 5.46 13.04 -7.85
C GLY A 75 5.03 12.71 -9.27
N GLY A 76 5.70 13.32 -10.23
CA GLY A 76 5.56 13.00 -11.64
C GLY A 76 6.08 11.60 -11.98
N PRO A 77 5.88 11.16 -13.25
CA PRO A 77 6.23 9.81 -13.70
C PRO A 77 7.73 9.48 -13.60
N ASP A 78 8.60 10.50 -13.56
CA ASP A 78 10.05 10.31 -13.45
C ASP A 78 10.51 9.96 -12.02
N VAL A 79 9.77 10.38 -11.00
CA VAL A 79 10.16 10.23 -9.58
C VAL A 79 9.27 9.27 -8.80
N SER A 80 8.00 9.12 -9.20
CA SER A 80 7.04 8.23 -8.53
C SER A 80 7.51 6.77 -8.43
N PRO A 81 8.30 6.21 -9.39
CA PRO A 81 8.86 4.86 -9.25
C PRO A 81 9.75 4.71 -8.02
N GLY A 82 10.62 5.69 -7.77
CA GLY A 82 11.46 5.71 -6.57
C GLY A 82 10.64 5.78 -5.27
N TYR A 83 9.53 6.53 -5.29
CA TYR A 83 8.64 6.63 -4.12
C TYR A 83 7.87 5.31 -3.86
N ALA A 84 7.42 4.63 -4.91
CA ALA A 84 6.81 3.31 -4.80
C ALA A 84 7.79 2.29 -4.21
N ARG A 85 9.04 2.29 -4.69
CA ARG A 85 10.11 1.43 -4.17
C ARG A 85 10.31 1.64 -2.66
N VAL A 86 10.47 2.88 -2.22
CA VAL A 86 10.63 3.23 -0.79
C VAL A 86 9.45 2.75 0.05
N ALA A 87 8.22 2.90 -0.46
CA ALA A 87 7.03 2.44 0.24
C ALA A 87 7.00 0.91 0.39
N ASN A 88 7.23 0.19 -0.70
CA ASN A 88 7.14 -1.27 -0.74
C ASN A 88 8.26 -1.94 0.08
N GLU A 89 9.50 -1.47 -0.03
CA GLU A 89 10.61 -1.94 0.79
C GLU A 89 10.35 -1.68 2.28
N GLY A 90 9.79 -0.51 2.62
CA GLY A 90 9.41 -0.18 3.99
C GLY A 90 8.29 -1.07 4.54
N MET A 91 7.27 -1.40 3.74
CA MET A 91 6.21 -2.34 4.14
C MET A 91 6.74 -3.78 4.29
N ALA A 92 7.60 -4.22 3.38
CA ALA A 92 8.26 -5.53 3.48
C ALA A 92 9.10 -5.64 4.77
N GLU A 93 9.82 -4.57 5.11
CA GLU A 93 10.60 -4.51 6.36
C GLU A 93 9.71 -4.60 7.61
N ILE A 94 8.56 -3.91 7.62
CA ILE A 94 7.57 -4.00 8.70
C ILE A 94 7.10 -5.46 8.86
N CYS A 95 6.74 -6.12 7.76
CA CYS A 95 6.32 -7.53 7.80
C CYS A 95 7.44 -8.44 8.32
N ARG A 96 8.69 -8.19 7.94
CA ARG A 96 9.85 -8.96 8.41
C ARG A 96 10.12 -8.77 9.89
N GLN A 97 9.91 -7.57 10.42
CA GLN A 97 10.13 -7.26 11.83
C GLN A 97 9.04 -7.84 12.76
N TRP A 98 7.79 -7.88 12.29
CA TRP A 98 6.64 -8.33 13.07
C TRP A 98 5.74 -9.31 12.29
N PRO A 99 6.25 -10.49 11.88
CA PRO A 99 5.54 -11.42 11.00
C PRO A 99 4.25 -11.97 11.62
N ASP A 100 4.19 -12.08 12.95
CA ASP A 100 3.00 -12.55 13.66
C ASP A 100 1.84 -11.53 13.63
N LYS A 101 2.14 -10.25 13.44
CA LYS A 101 1.15 -9.17 13.36
C LYS A 101 0.85 -8.77 11.92
N PHE A 102 1.88 -8.74 11.07
CA PHE A 102 1.82 -8.31 9.68
C PHE A 102 2.36 -9.43 8.77
N PRO A 103 1.55 -10.47 8.46
CA PRO A 103 2.02 -11.63 7.71
C PRO A 103 2.42 -11.31 6.28
N THR A 104 1.87 -10.25 5.71
CA THR A 104 2.17 -9.78 4.35
C THR A 104 1.68 -8.35 4.13
N PHE A 105 1.98 -7.84 2.94
CA PHE A 105 1.54 -6.51 2.49
C PHE A 105 1.02 -6.54 1.05
N VAL A 106 0.35 -5.46 0.67
CA VAL A 106 -0.14 -5.17 -0.67
C VAL A 106 0.69 -4.04 -1.25
N ALA A 107 1.30 -4.26 -2.41
CA ALA A 107 2.22 -3.31 -3.01
C ALA A 107 1.50 -2.04 -3.53
N SER A 108 2.17 -0.91 -3.45
CA SER A 108 1.78 0.34 -4.09
C SER A 108 2.58 0.54 -5.37
N LEU A 109 1.94 1.00 -6.42
CA LEU A 109 2.53 1.13 -7.75
C LEU A 109 2.61 2.59 -8.20
N PRO A 110 3.61 2.98 -9.00
CA PRO A 110 3.69 4.31 -9.61
C PRO A 110 2.76 4.39 -10.84
N MET A 111 1.44 4.44 -10.60
CA MET A 111 0.40 4.28 -11.63
C MET A 111 0.46 5.32 -12.76
N ASN A 112 1.12 6.47 -12.56
CA ASN A 112 1.36 7.48 -13.59
C ASN A 112 2.57 7.17 -14.50
N ASN A 113 3.23 6.02 -14.29
CA ASN A 113 4.28 5.47 -15.15
C ASN A 113 4.03 3.97 -15.33
N PRO A 114 3.18 3.56 -16.30
CA PRO A 114 2.76 2.16 -16.44
C PRO A 114 3.92 1.17 -16.63
N ALA A 115 4.96 1.53 -17.37
CA ALA A 115 6.13 0.67 -17.55
C ALA A 115 6.84 0.40 -16.21
N ALA A 116 7.11 1.45 -15.45
CA ALA A 116 7.71 1.32 -14.12
C ALA A 116 6.77 0.64 -13.11
N ALA A 117 5.44 0.78 -13.28
CA ALA A 117 4.47 0.09 -12.45
C ALA A 117 4.52 -1.42 -12.63
N LEU A 118 4.72 -1.91 -13.87
CA LEU A 118 4.92 -3.34 -14.15
C LEU A 118 6.21 -3.87 -13.52
N GLU A 119 7.32 -3.14 -13.66
CA GLU A 119 8.60 -3.50 -13.06
C GLU A 119 8.53 -3.53 -11.52
N GLU A 120 7.89 -2.52 -10.93
CA GLU A 120 7.73 -2.45 -9.47
C GLU A 120 6.79 -3.55 -8.95
N MET A 121 5.74 -3.91 -9.69
CA MET A 121 4.86 -5.02 -9.37
C MET A 121 5.62 -6.33 -9.30
N ASP A 122 6.39 -6.65 -10.36
CA ASP A 122 7.21 -7.85 -10.43
C ASP A 122 8.19 -7.91 -9.25
N TYR A 123 8.89 -6.81 -8.99
CA TYR A 123 9.82 -6.72 -7.87
C TYR A 123 9.15 -6.92 -6.51
N ALA A 124 8.05 -6.21 -6.27
CA ALA A 124 7.35 -6.30 -4.98
C ALA A 124 6.80 -7.69 -4.70
N ILE A 125 6.28 -8.38 -5.72
CA ILE A 125 5.74 -9.73 -5.58
C ILE A 125 6.86 -10.77 -5.46
N GLU A 126 7.83 -10.73 -6.37
CA GLU A 126 8.85 -11.79 -6.49
C GLU A 126 9.99 -11.65 -5.47
N LYS A 127 10.37 -10.42 -5.11
CA LYS A 127 11.53 -10.16 -4.24
C LYS A 127 11.12 -9.75 -2.84
N LEU A 128 10.03 -8.99 -2.69
CA LEU A 128 9.60 -8.50 -1.38
C LEU A 128 8.47 -9.35 -0.76
N GLY A 129 7.79 -10.20 -1.54
CA GLY A 129 6.76 -11.12 -1.05
C GLY A 129 5.38 -10.48 -0.90
N ALA A 130 5.09 -9.40 -1.60
CA ALA A 130 3.75 -8.82 -1.67
C ALA A 130 2.73 -9.84 -2.17
N LYS A 131 1.50 -9.78 -1.64
CA LYS A 131 0.41 -10.71 -1.99
C LYS A 131 -0.72 -10.05 -2.77
N GLY A 132 -0.41 -8.99 -3.47
CA GLY A 132 -1.32 -8.23 -4.32
C GLY A 132 -0.85 -6.81 -4.53
N VAL A 133 -1.66 -6.01 -5.18
CA VAL A 133 -1.42 -4.59 -5.41
C VAL A 133 -2.60 -3.75 -4.95
N GLN A 134 -2.33 -2.55 -4.45
CA GLN A 134 -3.35 -1.55 -4.18
C GLN A 134 -3.35 -0.51 -5.30
N ILE A 135 -4.53 -0.26 -5.87
CA ILE A 135 -4.75 0.72 -6.94
C ILE A 135 -5.86 1.66 -6.49
N LEU A 136 -5.69 2.97 -6.73
CA LEU A 136 -6.75 3.95 -6.50
C LEU A 136 -7.81 3.84 -7.60
N SER A 137 -9.05 4.25 -7.33
CA SER A 137 -10.16 4.19 -8.31
C SER A 137 -10.02 5.14 -9.50
N SER A 138 -8.98 6.00 -9.49
CA SER A 138 -8.54 6.80 -10.65
C SER A 138 -7.06 7.14 -10.51
N VAL A 139 -6.37 7.32 -11.62
CA VAL A 139 -4.95 7.70 -11.68
C VAL A 139 -4.85 9.15 -12.11
N ASN A 140 -4.69 10.08 -11.17
CA ASN A 140 -4.63 11.51 -11.46
C ASN A 140 -5.79 12.00 -12.36
N GLY A 141 -7.00 11.49 -12.11
CA GLY A 141 -8.21 11.82 -12.87
C GLY A 141 -8.43 10.98 -14.14
N LYS A 142 -7.48 10.11 -14.52
CA LYS A 142 -7.67 9.15 -15.62
C LYS A 142 -8.46 7.93 -15.14
N ALA A 143 -9.28 7.39 -16.02
CA ALA A 143 -10.01 6.15 -15.79
C ALA A 143 -9.05 4.93 -15.79
N LEU A 144 -9.44 3.85 -15.11
CA LEU A 144 -8.59 2.65 -15.01
C LEU A 144 -8.66 1.76 -16.26
N ASP A 145 -9.60 1.98 -17.15
CA ASP A 145 -9.77 1.27 -18.43
C ASP A 145 -8.96 1.89 -19.58
N GLU A 146 -8.16 2.94 -19.30
CA GLU A 146 -7.17 3.43 -20.27
C GLU A 146 -6.20 2.31 -20.65
N PRO A 147 -5.92 2.08 -21.95
CA PRO A 147 -5.11 0.95 -22.41
C PRO A 147 -3.74 0.83 -21.71
N GLU A 148 -3.10 1.97 -21.43
CA GLU A 148 -1.82 2.04 -20.73
C GLU A 148 -1.90 1.60 -19.26
N ILE A 149 -3.07 1.74 -18.62
CA ILE A 149 -3.32 1.32 -17.25
C ILE A 149 -3.82 -0.13 -17.22
N PHE A 150 -4.62 -0.52 -18.21
CA PHE A 150 -5.23 -1.84 -18.28
C PHE A 150 -4.20 -2.97 -18.30
N GLN A 151 -3.04 -2.78 -18.93
CA GLN A 151 -1.95 -3.76 -18.93
C GLN A 151 -1.45 -4.14 -17.52
N ILE A 152 -1.64 -3.26 -16.52
CA ILE A 152 -1.30 -3.55 -15.13
C ILE A 152 -2.24 -4.63 -14.57
N PHE A 153 -3.54 -4.53 -14.89
CA PHE A 153 -4.53 -5.56 -14.52
C PHE A 153 -4.25 -6.89 -15.22
N GLU A 154 -3.87 -6.86 -16.51
CA GLU A 154 -3.48 -8.07 -17.23
C GLU A 154 -2.26 -8.74 -16.59
N ARG A 155 -1.24 -7.96 -16.20
CA ARG A 155 -0.04 -8.50 -15.55
C ARG A 155 -0.36 -9.14 -14.22
N ILE A 156 -1.08 -8.45 -13.33
CA ILE A 156 -1.40 -8.96 -11.99
C ILE A 156 -2.28 -10.23 -12.06
N THR A 157 -3.23 -10.30 -12.99
CA THR A 157 -4.13 -11.43 -13.11
C THR A 157 -3.51 -12.61 -13.88
N ASN A 158 -2.93 -12.36 -15.05
CA ASN A 158 -2.49 -13.42 -15.96
C ASN A 158 -1.10 -13.98 -15.64
N VAL A 159 -0.22 -13.17 -15.03
CA VAL A 159 1.14 -13.59 -14.70
C VAL A 159 1.26 -13.95 -13.22
N HIS A 160 0.81 -13.06 -12.33
CA HIS A 160 0.98 -13.28 -10.91
C HIS A 160 -0.18 -14.01 -10.24
N ASN A 161 -1.37 -14.02 -10.85
CA ASN A 161 -2.60 -14.58 -10.27
C ASN A 161 -2.85 -14.06 -8.83
N MET A 162 -2.71 -12.75 -8.66
CA MET A 162 -2.82 -12.05 -7.37
C MET A 162 -4.01 -11.08 -7.35
N PRO A 163 -4.57 -10.80 -6.16
CA PRO A 163 -5.68 -9.88 -6.02
C PRO A 163 -5.28 -8.41 -6.16
N VAL A 164 -6.27 -7.59 -6.49
CA VAL A 164 -6.18 -6.13 -6.52
C VAL A 164 -7.03 -5.53 -5.41
N TRP A 165 -6.44 -4.70 -4.56
CA TRP A 165 -7.14 -3.86 -3.59
C TRP A 165 -7.53 -2.54 -4.24
N MET A 166 -8.82 -2.34 -4.46
CA MET A 166 -9.33 -1.08 -5.00
C MET A 166 -9.58 -0.09 -3.86
N HIS A 167 -8.81 1.00 -3.83
CA HIS A 167 -9.00 2.08 -2.87
C HIS A 167 -9.78 3.23 -3.52
N PRO A 168 -10.94 3.63 -2.97
CA PRO A 168 -11.71 4.73 -3.54
C PRO A 168 -10.97 6.07 -3.41
N THR A 169 -11.03 6.87 -4.48
CA THR A 169 -10.63 8.28 -4.45
C THR A 169 -11.85 9.16 -4.24
N LEU A 170 -11.67 10.36 -3.69
CA LEU A 170 -12.73 11.35 -3.60
C LEU A 170 -13.22 11.69 -5.01
N SER A 171 -14.49 11.44 -5.26
CA SER A 171 -15.12 11.85 -6.52
C SER A 171 -15.48 13.32 -6.48
N LEU A 172 -15.03 14.09 -7.48
CA LEU A 172 -15.41 15.49 -7.66
C LEU A 172 -16.89 15.65 -8.09
N ILE A 173 -17.59 14.54 -8.37
CA ILE A 173 -18.99 14.56 -8.84
C ILE A 173 -19.97 14.80 -7.67
N HIS A 174 -19.51 14.69 -6.43
CA HIS A 174 -20.36 14.81 -5.24
C HIS A 174 -20.03 16.05 -4.38
N ILE A 175 -19.44 17.09 -4.98
CA ILE A 175 -19.24 18.38 -4.34
C ILE A 175 -20.28 19.36 -4.89
#